data_72c98cbae1f725a8aa6d0073b6516719
#
_entry.id   72c98cbae1f725a8aa6d0073b6516719
#
_cell.length_a   1.000
_cell.length_b   1.000
_cell.length_c   1.000
_cell.angle_alpha   90.00
_cell.angle_beta   90.00
_cell.angle_gamma   90.00
#
_symmetry.space_group_name_H-M   'P 1'
#
loop_
_entity.id
_entity.type
_entity.pdbx_description
1 polymer ?
#
loop_
_entity_poly.entity_id
_entity_poly.type
_entity_poly.pdbx_seq_one_letter_code
_entity_poly.pdbx_strand_id
1 'polypeptide(L)'
;PTGMMIWPAANALYRRETQDNYPAAKAILQCVYEGLQLPMDAAMRVEGRYFANILRSPVAAAMIRSLFISMGELNKGARRPANEPKTNIRKVGVIGAGFMGAGIAYVSASAGLDVVLIDRDMAAAEKGKSYSDKLISGRLAKGRATAAEKDALLARITPSADYADLKGCDLVVEAVFEDRGVKAEATRKAVEALGPDIVFASNTSTL
;
A
#
# COMPACT_ATOMS: atom_id res chain seq x y z
N PRO A 1 40.83 -8.04 2.96
CA PRO A 1 40.35 -7.07 3.95
C PRO A 1 38.92 -6.55 3.68
N THR A 2 38.56 -6.39 2.40
CA THR A 2 37.21 -5.84 2.02
C THR A 2 36.06 -6.76 2.43
N GLY A 3 36.22 -8.07 2.42
CA GLY A 3 35.16 -9.02 2.79
C GLY A 3 34.76 -8.93 4.28
N MET A 4 35.65 -8.58 5.17
CA MET A 4 35.35 -8.44 6.60
C MET A 4 34.47 -7.23 6.91
N MET A 5 34.50 -6.18 6.09
CA MET A 5 33.68 -4.95 6.26
C MET A 5 32.23 -5.13 5.85
N ILE A 6 31.89 -6.20 5.12
CA ILE A 6 30.49 -6.49 4.72
C ILE A 6 29.62 -6.78 5.95
N TRP A 7 30.11 -7.49 6.93
CA TRP A 7 29.33 -7.95 8.06
C TRP A 7 28.85 -6.84 9.00
N PRO A 8 29.69 -5.88 9.42
CA PRO A 8 29.22 -4.72 10.17
C PRO A 8 28.18 -3.91 9.40
N ALA A 9 28.40 -3.69 8.09
CA ALA A 9 27.47 -2.96 7.25
C ALA A 9 26.12 -3.72 7.10
N ALA A 10 26.15 -5.04 6.87
CA ALA A 10 24.96 -5.87 6.77
C ALA A 10 24.17 -5.88 8.09
N ASN A 11 24.86 -5.97 9.25
CA ASN A 11 24.21 -5.88 10.55
C ASN A 11 23.58 -4.50 10.81
N ALA A 12 24.25 -3.42 10.41
CA ALA A 12 23.72 -2.07 10.54
C ALA A 12 22.46 -1.90 9.68
N LEU A 13 22.49 -2.39 8.42
CA LEU A 13 21.36 -2.38 7.52
C LEU A 13 20.21 -3.22 8.08
N TYR A 14 20.48 -4.44 8.53
CA TYR A 14 19.49 -5.31 9.17
C TYR A 14 18.77 -4.60 10.32
N ARG A 15 19.52 -4.01 11.25
CA ARG A 15 18.95 -3.30 12.39
C ARG A 15 18.13 -2.09 11.98
N ARG A 16 18.60 -1.33 11.01
CA ARG A 16 17.88 -0.17 10.48
C ARG A 16 16.53 -0.57 9.88
N GLU A 17 16.50 -1.64 9.09
CA GLU A 17 15.28 -2.05 8.36
C GLU A 17 14.30 -2.84 9.24
N THR A 18 14.80 -3.56 10.25
CA THR A 18 13.97 -4.51 11.01
C THR A 18 13.73 -4.11 12.46
N GLN A 19 14.52 -3.17 13.00
CA GLN A 19 14.50 -2.83 14.43
C GLN A 19 14.65 -4.07 15.33
N ASP A 20 15.37 -5.10 14.86
CA ASP A 20 15.57 -6.42 15.49
C ASP A 20 14.26 -7.26 15.67
N ASN A 21 13.16 -6.87 15.02
CA ASN A 21 11.87 -7.56 15.13
C ASN A 21 11.73 -8.79 14.24
N TYR A 22 12.69 -9.08 13.36
CA TYR A 22 12.65 -10.18 12.41
C TYR A 22 13.81 -11.14 12.63
N PRO A 23 13.71 -12.08 13.59
CA PRO A 23 14.83 -12.95 13.99
C PRO A 23 15.31 -13.84 12.86
N ALA A 24 14.46 -14.20 11.89
CA ALA A 24 14.86 -14.99 10.73
C ALA A 24 15.91 -14.27 9.86
N ALA A 25 15.76 -12.97 9.62
CA ALA A 25 16.72 -12.20 8.84
C ALA A 25 18.09 -12.15 9.52
N LYS A 26 18.13 -12.04 10.86
CA LYS A 26 19.38 -12.15 11.65
C LYS A 26 20.00 -13.53 11.54
N ALA A 27 19.18 -14.57 11.67
CA ALA A 27 19.66 -15.95 11.56
C ALA A 27 20.25 -16.25 10.17
N ILE A 28 19.67 -15.68 9.09
CA ILE A 28 20.23 -15.78 7.74
C ILE A 28 21.63 -15.17 7.67
N LEU A 29 21.83 -13.96 8.19
CA LEU A 29 23.15 -13.32 8.21
C LEU A 29 24.18 -14.15 8.98
N GLN A 30 23.79 -14.68 10.14
CA GLN A 30 24.65 -15.51 10.97
C GLN A 30 24.98 -16.85 10.26
N CYS A 31 23.98 -17.48 9.66
CA CYS A 31 24.12 -18.72 8.92
C CYS A 31 25.10 -18.58 7.75
N VAL A 32 24.97 -17.49 6.97
CA VAL A 32 25.89 -17.21 5.86
C VAL A 32 27.31 -16.93 6.37
N TYR A 33 27.45 -16.15 7.43
CA TYR A 33 28.75 -15.85 8.02
C TYR A 33 29.46 -17.11 8.48
N GLU A 34 28.81 -17.98 9.26
CA GLU A 34 29.39 -19.23 9.77
C GLU A 34 29.61 -20.22 8.63
N GLY A 35 28.64 -20.37 7.72
CA GLY A 35 28.65 -21.35 6.65
C GLY A 35 29.74 -21.13 5.62
N LEU A 36 30.09 -19.86 5.31
CA LEU A 36 31.17 -19.54 4.38
C LEU A 36 32.56 -19.96 4.87
N GLN A 37 32.70 -20.30 6.15
CA GLN A 37 33.94 -20.70 6.77
C GLN A 37 34.08 -22.23 6.92
N LEU A 38 33.07 -22.98 6.44
CA LEU A 38 32.92 -24.42 6.67
C LEU A 38 32.77 -25.20 5.36
N PRO A 39 33.11 -26.49 5.31
CA PRO A 39 32.68 -27.38 4.25
C PRO A 39 31.13 -27.43 4.18
N MET A 40 30.60 -27.67 2.97
CA MET A 40 29.16 -27.59 2.70
C MET A 40 28.31 -28.41 3.69
N ASP A 41 28.72 -29.66 3.99
CA ASP A 41 27.95 -30.51 4.92
C ASP A 41 27.89 -29.96 6.33
N ALA A 42 28.94 -29.27 6.79
CA ALA A 42 28.96 -28.60 8.07
C ALA A 42 28.12 -27.31 8.04
N ALA A 43 28.19 -26.54 6.94
CA ALA A 43 27.38 -25.35 6.71
C ALA A 43 25.87 -25.69 6.72
N MET A 44 25.45 -26.78 6.08
CA MET A 44 24.06 -27.25 6.09
C MET A 44 23.59 -27.64 7.50
N ARG A 45 24.47 -28.17 8.35
CA ARG A 45 24.12 -28.43 9.77
C ARG A 45 23.94 -27.13 10.56
N VAL A 46 24.73 -26.11 10.28
CA VAL A 46 24.58 -24.77 10.86
C VAL A 46 23.22 -24.19 10.47
N GLU A 47 22.87 -24.24 9.19
CA GLU A 47 21.56 -23.80 8.69
C GLU A 47 20.40 -24.53 9.40
N GLY A 48 20.45 -25.86 9.47
CA GLY A 48 19.44 -26.67 10.15
C GLY A 48 19.24 -26.27 11.62
N ARG A 49 20.34 -25.94 12.34
CA ARG A 49 20.27 -25.46 13.72
C ARG A 49 19.57 -24.10 13.83
N TYR A 50 19.92 -23.13 12.97
CA TYR A 50 19.28 -21.82 12.95
C TYR A 50 17.80 -21.94 12.57
N PHE A 51 17.51 -22.73 11.53
CA PHE A 51 16.13 -22.98 11.10
C PHE A 51 15.27 -23.57 12.23
N ALA A 52 15.76 -24.62 12.92
CA ALA A 52 15.05 -25.23 14.03
C ALA A 52 14.77 -24.25 15.18
N ASN A 53 15.72 -23.37 15.49
CA ASN A 53 15.55 -22.35 16.51
C ASN A 53 14.50 -21.33 16.11
N ILE A 54 14.50 -20.85 14.87
CA ILE A 54 13.50 -19.90 14.36
C ILE A 54 12.11 -20.55 14.32
N LEU A 55 12.00 -21.76 13.78
CA LEU A 55 10.71 -22.46 13.64
C LEU A 55 10.01 -22.67 14.99
N ARG A 56 10.80 -22.92 16.04
CA ARG A 56 10.27 -23.10 17.42
C ARG A 56 9.99 -21.80 18.15
N SER A 57 10.32 -20.65 17.57
CA SER A 57 10.10 -19.36 18.22
C SER A 57 8.62 -18.94 18.17
N PRO A 58 8.11 -18.28 19.23
CA PRO A 58 6.74 -17.75 19.19
C PRO A 58 6.55 -16.68 18.12
N VAL A 59 7.62 -15.98 17.74
CA VAL A 59 7.60 -14.98 16.67
C VAL A 59 7.29 -15.63 15.32
N ALA A 60 7.92 -16.78 15.00
CA ALA A 60 7.63 -17.50 13.76
C ALA A 60 6.15 -17.93 13.70
N ALA A 61 5.62 -18.49 14.79
CA ALA A 61 4.22 -18.88 14.87
C ALA A 61 3.27 -17.68 14.67
N ALA A 62 3.55 -16.53 15.30
CA ALA A 62 2.76 -15.31 15.17
C ALA A 62 2.82 -14.75 13.73
N MET A 63 4.00 -14.73 13.11
CA MET A 63 4.18 -14.26 11.73
C MET A 63 3.47 -15.17 10.72
N ILE A 64 3.61 -16.49 10.85
CA ILE A 64 2.92 -17.45 9.98
C ILE A 64 1.41 -17.27 10.10
N ARG A 65 0.90 -17.14 11.32
CA ARG A 65 -0.54 -16.94 11.55
C ARG A 65 -1.03 -15.64 10.92
N SER A 66 -0.36 -14.51 11.15
CA SER A 66 -0.83 -13.20 10.67
C SER A 66 -0.60 -13.01 9.17
N LEU A 67 0.62 -13.26 8.66
CA LEU A 67 1.01 -12.92 7.30
C LEU A 67 0.58 -13.97 6.26
N PHE A 68 0.45 -15.24 6.65
CA PHE A 68 0.06 -16.30 5.71
C PHE A 68 -1.36 -16.79 5.97
N ILE A 69 -1.67 -17.27 7.16
CA ILE A 69 -2.98 -17.90 7.43
C ILE A 69 -4.08 -16.85 7.39
N SER A 70 -4.02 -15.83 8.26
CA SER A 70 -5.08 -14.82 8.38
C SER A 70 -5.22 -13.99 7.10
N MET A 71 -4.11 -13.56 6.49
CA MET A 71 -4.16 -12.85 5.21
C MET A 71 -4.73 -13.74 4.09
N GLY A 72 -4.36 -15.02 4.06
CA GLY A 72 -4.92 -15.99 3.10
C GLY A 72 -6.42 -16.17 3.26
N GLU A 73 -6.92 -16.25 4.49
CA GLU A 73 -8.36 -16.33 4.79
C GLU A 73 -9.10 -15.05 4.39
N LEU A 74 -8.54 -13.87 4.73
CA LEU A 74 -9.13 -12.58 4.35
C LEU A 74 -9.20 -12.40 2.83
N ASN A 75 -8.13 -12.73 2.13
CA ASN A 75 -8.08 -12.65 0.66
C ASN A 75 -9.10 -13.58 -0.02
N LYS A 76 -9.43 -14.70 0.63
CA LYS A 76 -10.50 -15.62 0.17
C LYS A 76 -11.92 -15.13 0.54
N GLY A 77 -12.02 -14.02 1.28
CA GLY A 77 -13.30 -13.48 1.71
C GLY A 77 -13.92 -14.18 2.90
N ALA A 78 -13.13 -14.79 3.79
CA ALA A 78 -13.62 -15.55 4.96
C ALA A 78 -14.52 -14.73 5.91
N ARG A 79 -14.38 -13.39 5.90
CA ARG A 79 -15.21 -12.47 6.69
C ARG A 79 -16.31 -11.78 5.90
N ARG A 80 -16.44 -12.11 4.60
CA ARG A 80 -17.48 -11.55 3.77
C ARG A 80 -18.83 -12.18 4.13
N PRO A 81 -19.90 -11.37 4.28
CA PRO A 81 -21.26 -11.90 4.43
C PRO A 81 -21.64 -12.79 3.24
N ALA A 82 -22.21 -13.97 3.53
CA ALA A 82 -22.45 -15.00 2.51
C ALA A 82 -23.42 -14.59 1.39
N ASN A 83 -24.37 -13.69 1.70
CA ASN A 83 -25.45 -13.28 0.80
C ASN A 83 -25.16 -11.99 0.03
N GLU A 84 -24.02 -11.34 0.26
CA GLU A 84 -23.68 -10.08 -0.41
C GLU A 84 -23.01 -10.35 -1.76
N PRO A 85 -23.51 -9.73 -2.86
CA PRO A 85 -22.89 -9.86 -4.17
C PRO A 85 -21.48 -9.25 -4.16
N LYS A 86 -20.58 -9.80 -5.01
CA LYS A 86 -19.26 -9.20 -5.21
C LYS A 86 -19.42 -7.86 -5.93
N THR A 87 -18.96 -6.79 -5.32
CA THR A 87 -18.91 -5.48 -5.94
C THR A 87 -17.82 -5.43 -7.00
N ASN A 88 -18.15 -4.88 -8.17
CA ASN A 88 -17.19 -4.65 -9.24
C ASN A 88 -16.94 -3.14 -9.37
N ILE A 89 -15.91 -2.65 -8.71
CA ILE A 89 -15.53 -1.23 -8.75
C ILE A 89 -14.72 -0.98 -10.01
N ARG A 90 -15.11 -0.01 -10.81
CA ARG A 90 -14.40 0.43 -12.02
C ARG A 90 -14.01 1.90 -11.96
N LYS A 91 -14.84 2.73 -11.33
CA LYS A 91 -14.63 4.17 -11.19
C LYS A 91 -14.73 4.58 -9.72
N VAL A 92 -13.73 5.30 -9.23
CA VAL A 92 -13.62 5.76 -7.85
C VAL A 92 -13.61 7.28 -7.80
N GLY A 93 -14.47 7.86 -6.96
CA GLY A 93 -14.36 9.26 -6.57
C GLY A 93 -13.46 9.40 -5.35
N VAL A 94 -12.52 10.33 -5.38
CA VAL A 94 -11.66 10.68 -4.24
C VAL A 94 -11.90 12.15 -3.91
N ILE A 95 -12.36 12.43 -2.70
CA ILE A 95 -12.66 13.79 -2.22
C ILE A 95 -11.54 14.23 -1.28
N GLY A 96 -10.84 15.29 -1.64
CA GLY A 96 -9.61 15.75 -1.02
C GLY A 96 -8.38 15.26 -1.79
N ALA A 97 -7.68 16.18 -2.46
CA ALA A 97 -6.47 15.91 -3.25
C ALA A 97 -5.17 16.20 -2.47
N GLY A 98 -5.25 16.21 -1.14
CA GLY A 98 -4.12 16.30 -0.24
C GLY A 98 -3.22 15.06 -0.30
N PHE A 99 -2.29 14.92 0.64
CA PHE A 99 -1.32 13.81 0.65
C PHE A 99 -1.98 12.42 0.56
N MET A 100 -3.00 12.17 1.41
CA MET A 100 -3.68 10.87 1.42
C MET A 100 -4.55 10.65 0.17
N GLY A 101 -5.38 11.63 -0.21
CA GLY A 101 -6.24 11.48 -1.39
C GLY A 101 -5.46 11.37 -2.70
N ALA A 102 -4.37 12.12 -2.87
CA ALA A 102 -3.48 11.96 -4.02
C ALA A 102 -2.83 10.56 -4.07
N GLY A 103 -2.47 10.01 -2.90
CA GLY A 103 -1.97 8.63 -2.78
C GLY A 103 -3.03 7.59 -3.14
N ILE A 104 -4.26 7.76 -2.66
CA ILE A 104 -5.40 6.88 -2.98
C ILE A 104 -5.69 6.94 -4.49
N ALA A 105 -5.70 8.13 -5.09
CA ALA A 105 -5.88 8.29 -6.53
C ALA A 105 -4.80 7.55 -7.33
N TYR A 106 -3.53 7.68 -6.92
CA TYR A 106 -2.42 6.98 -7.55
C TYR A 106 -2.57 5.45 -7.51
N VAL A 107 -2.85 4.88 -6.33
CA VAL A 107 -2.95 3.42 -6.20
C VAL A 107 -4.18 2.86 -6.91
N SER A 108 -5.30 3.59 -6.91
CA SER A 108 -6.52 3.23 -7.64
C SER A 108 -6.28 3.22 -9.15
N ALA A 109 -5.65 4.28 -9.70
CA ALA A 109 -5.30 4.34 -11.11
C ALA A 109 -4.27 3.26 -11.49
N SER A 110 -3.30 2.97 -10.62
CA SER A 110 -2.32 1.88 -10.80
C SER A 110 -2.98 0.50 -10.83
N ALA A 111 -4.09 0.33 -10.13
CA ALA A 111 -4.90 -0.89 -10.16
C ALA A 111 -5.83 -0.97 -11.39
N GLY A 112 -5.80 0.02 -12.27
CA GLY A 112 -6.60 0.05 -13.51
C GLY A 112 -7.98 0.70 -13.36
N LEU A 113 -8.27 1.32 -12.22
CA LEU A 113 -9.54 2.02 -11.97
C LEU A 113 -9.49 3.44 -12.54
N ASP A 114 -10.62 3.95 -13.02
CA ASP A 114 -10.77 5.36 -13.35
C ASP A 114 -11.04 6.15 -12.07
N VAL A 115 -10.44 7.32 -11.94
CA VAL A 115 -10.47 8.14 -10.73
C VAL A 115 -10.93 9.55 -11.04
N VAL A 116 -11.93 10.03 -10.31
CA VAL A 116 -12.27 11.46 -10.23
C VAL A 116 -11.69 12.00 -8.93
N LEU A 117 -10.74 12.91 -9.02
CA LEU A 117 -10.04 13.50 -7.88
C LEU A 117 -10.58 14.91 -7.64
N ILE A 118 -11.38 15.05 -6.58
CA ILE A 118 -12.06 16.30 -6.20
C ILE A 118 -11.26 17.04 -5.13
N ASP A 119 -11.15 18.35 -5.29
CA ASP A 119 -10.72 19.25 -4.21
C ASP A 119 -11.55 20.56 -4.27
N ARG A 120 -11.30 21.47 -3.34
CA ARG A 120 -11.97 22.77 -3.20
C ARG A 120 -11.94 23.63 -4.48
N ASP A 121 -10.87 23.49 -5.26
CA ASP A 121 -10.65 24.17 -6.53
C ASP A 121 -9.83 23.30 -7.49
N MET A 122 -9.86 23.64 -8.78
CA MET A 122 -9.15 22.89 -9.82
C MET A 122 -7.63 22.86 -9.60
N ALA A 123 -7.05 23.95 -9.13
CA ALA A 123 -5.60 24.03 -8.90
C ALA A 123 -5.14 23.04 -7.81
N ALA A 124 -5.93 22.89 -6.74
CA ALA A 124 -5.68 21.89 -5.70
C ALA A 124 -5.85 20.46 -6.23
N ALA A 125 -6.87 20.19 -7.03
CA ALA A 125 -7.08 18.88 -7.64
C ALA A 125 -5.95 18.51 -8.62
N GLU A 126 -5.52 19.43 -9.46
CA GLU A 126 -4.37 19.23 -10.37
C GLU A 126 -3.06 19.03 -9.63
N LYS A 127 -2.84 19.76 -8.54
CA LYS A 127 -1.70 19.55 -7.65
C LYS A 127 -1.69 18.12 -7.10
N GLY A 128 -2.84 17.59 -6.70
CA GLY A 128 -3.00 16.19 -6.30
C GLY A 128 -2.64 15.22 -7.43
N LYS A 129 -3.10 15.47 -8.64
CA LYS A 129 -2.72 14.67 -9.82
C LYS A 129 -1.23 14.73 -10.11
N SER A 130 -0.59 15.88 -9.92
CA SER A 130 0.86 16.05 -10.12
C SER A 130 1.70 15.17 -9.19
N TYR A 131 1.18 14.80 -8.03
CA TYR A 131 1.81 13.82 -7.14
C TYR A 131 1.92 12.44 -7.81
N SER A 132 0.85 12.01 -8.50
CA SER A 132 0.86 10.76 -9.27
C SER A 132 1.87 10.81 -10.41
N ASP A 133 1.96 11.92 -11.13
CA ASP A 133 2.98 12.14 -12.17
C ASP A 133 4.40 12.02 -11.60
N LYS A 134 4.68 12.67 -10.47
CA LYS A 134 5.99 12.59 -9.81
C LYS A 134 6.36 11.15 -9.44
N LEU A 135 5.43 10.37 -8.89
CA LEU A 135 5.68 8.98 -8.51
C LEU A 135 5.98 8.08 -9.71
N ILE A 136 5.15 8.14 -10.75
CA ILE A 136 5.35 7.29 -11.93
C ILE A 136 6.58 7.72 -12.74
N SER A 137 6.87 9.01 -12.81
CA SER A 137 8.10 9.54 -13.43
C SER A 137 9.36 9.06 -12.68
N GLY A 138 9.31 8.99 -11.35
CA GLY A 138 10.39 8.42 -10.55
C GLY A 138 10.60 6.92 -10.79
N ARG A 139 9.54 6.17 -11.11
CA ARG A 139 9.64 4.76 -11.53
C ARG A 139 10.20 4.63 -12.94
N LEU A 140 9.75 5.49 -13.86
CA LEU A 140 10.24 5.55 -15.24
C LEU A 140 11.76 5.83 -15.27
N ALA A 141 12.23 6.82 -14.53
CA ALA A 141 13.65 7.16 -14.42
C ALA A 141 14.52 6.00 -13.89
N LYS A 142 13.94 5.08 -13.10
CA LYS A 142 14.60 3.87 -12.57
C LYS A 142 14.42 2.63 -13.47
N GLY A 143 13.85 2.78 -14.67
CA GLY A 143 13.55 1.66 -15.58
C GLY A 143 12.48 0.70 -15.03
N ARG A 144 11.63 1.14 -14.10
CA ARG A 144 10.58 0.33 -13.45
C ARG A 144 9.17 0.65 -13.97
N ALA A 145 9.07 1.48 -15.00
CA ALA A 145 7.87 1.79 -15.76
C ALA A 145 8.26 2.27 -17.16
N THR A 146 7.33 2.21 -18.09
CA THR A 146 7.45 2.73 -19.46
C THR A 146 6.72 4.08 -19.60
N ALA A 147 7.00 4.83 -20.65
CA ALA A 147 6.27 6.06 -20.96
C ALA A 147 4.78 5.78 -21.19
N ALA A 148 4.45 4.71 -21.90
CA ALA A 148 3.06 4.30 -22.14
C ALA A 148 2.30 3.97 -20.87
N GLU A 149 2.94 3.32 -19.89
CA GLU A 149 2.33 3.05 -18.57
C GLU A 149 2.10 4.35 -17.78
N LYS A 150 3.04 5.31 -17.88
CA LYS A 150 2.87 6.64 -17.29
C LYS A 150 1.65 7.34 -17.86
N ASP A 151 1.57 7.43 -19.18
CA ASP A 151 0.48 8.13 -19.87
C ASP A 151 -0.88 7.46 -19.58
N ALA A 152 -0.94 6.14 -19.62
CA ALA A 152 -2.13 5.38 -19.29
C ALA A 152 -2.59 5.57 -17.84
N LEU A 153 -1.67 5.64 -16.88
CA LEU A 153 -1.99 5.90 -15.47
C LEU A 153 -2.54 7.31 -15.29
N LEU A 154 -1.88 8.31 -15.85
CA LEU A 154 -2.30 9.72 -15.70
C LEU A 154 -3.62 10.02 -16.43
N ALA A 155 -3.90 9.33 -17.52
CA ALA A 155 -5.17 9.43 -18.24
C ALA A 155 -6.37 8.94 -17.39
N ARG A 156 -6.15 8.01 -16.46
CA ARG A 156 -7.19 7.51 -15.55
C ARG A 156 -7.57 8.48 -14.43
N ILE A 157 -6.76 9.51 -14.15
CA ILE A 157 -7.02 10.46 -13.07
C ILE A 157 -7.56 11.76 -13.65
N THR A 158 -8.82 12.05 -13.40
CA THR A 158 -9.51 13.29 -13.79
C THR A 158 -9.61 14.21 -12.58
N PRO A 159 -8.84 15.30 -12.53
CA PRO A 159 -8.99 16.31 -11.50
C PRO A 159 -10.27 17.12 -11.73
N SER A 160 -10.96 17.49 -10.66
CA SER A 160 -12.15 18.34 -10.73
C SER A 160 -12.36 19.12 -9.44
N ALA A 161 -13.17 20.18 -9.51
CA ALA A 161 -13.70 20.92 -8.38
C ALA A 161 -15.24 20.75 -8.25
N ASP A 162 -15.87 20.04 -9.18
CA ASP A 162 -17.32 19.85 -9.22
C ASP A 162 -17.70 18.44 -8.74
N TYR A 163 -18.54 18.36 -7.72
CA TYR A 163 -19.07 17.10 -7.20
C TYR A 163 -19.98 16.37 -8.21
N ALA A 164 -20.54 17.08 -9.19
CA ALA A 164 -21.31 16.46 -10.26
C ALA A 164 -20.48 15.47 -11.10
N ASP A 165 -19.16 15.67 -11.20
CA ASP A 165 -18.24 14.77 -11.92
C ASP A 165 -18.06 13.40 -11.23
N LEU A 166 -18.47 13.28 -9.96
CA LEU A 166 -18.52 11.99 -9.26
C LEU A 166 -19.60 11.06 -9.84
N LYS A 167 -20.49 11.56 -10.67
CA LYS A 167 -21.55 10.74 -11.27
C LYS A 167 -20.98 9.55 -12.02
N GLY A 168 -21.55 8.39 -11.71
CA GLY A 168 -21.08 7.12 -12.26
C GLY A 168 -19.87 6.52 -11.55
N CYS A 169 -19.42 7.08 -10.41
CA CYS A 169 -18.51 6.39 -9.52
C CYS A 169 -19.23 5.25 -8.78
N ASP A 170 -18.52 4.12 -8.63
CA ASP A 170 -19.00 2.94 -7.92
C ASP A 170 -18.68 3.00 -6.41
N LEU A 171 -17.69 3.80 -6.06
CA LEU A 171 -17.19 4.02 -4.70
C LEU A 171 -16.71 5.46 -4.58
N VAL A 172 -16.96 6.09 -3.44
CA VAL A 172 -16.36 7.37 -3.06
C VAL A 172 -15.51 7.20 -1.82
N VAL A 173 -14.31 7.75 -1.84
CA VAL A 173 -13.38 7.78 -0.69
C VAL A 173 -13.15 9.23 -0.28
N GLU A 174 -13.52 9.56 0.94
CA GLU A 174 -13.30 10.87 1.54
C GLU A 174 -11.91 10.88 2.23
N ALA A 175 -11.10 11.86 1.89
CA ALA A 175 -9.76 12.11 2.41
C ALA A 175 -9.50 13.62 2.59
N VAL A 176 -10.52 14.38 2.98
CA VAL A 176 -10.42 15.81 3.28
C VAL A 176 -9.73 16.04 4.62
N PHE A 177 -9.52 17.32 4.97
CA PHE A 177 -8.92 17.70 6.23
C PHE A 177 -9.70 17.15 7.44
N GLU A 178 -8.98 16.80 8.53
CA GLU A 178 -9.54 16.19 9.75
C GLU A 178 -10.32 17.23 10.59
N ASP A 179 -11.47 17.64 10.06
CA ASP A 179 -12.44 18.54 10.70
C ASP A 179 -13.86 18.02 10.45
N ARG A 180 -14.66 17.94 11.50
CA ARG A 180 -16.04 17.39 11.43
C ARG A 180 -16.93 18.17 10.48
N GLY A 181 -16.82 19.50 10.46
CA GLY A 181 -17.62 20.37 9.60
C GLY A 181 -17.28 20.15 8.12
N VAL A 182 -15.97 20.14 7.81
CA VAL A 182 -15.48 19.89 6.45
C VAL A 182 -15.90 18.51 5.96
N LYS A 183 -15.79 17.47 6.79
CA LYS A 183 -16.20 16.10 6.44
C LYS A 183 -17.72 15.99 6.25
N ALA A 184 -18.49 16.59 7.13
CA ALA A 184 -19.96 16.61 7.00
C ALA A 184 -20.41 17.29 5.70
N GLU A 185 -19.78 18.42 5.35
CA GLU A 185 -20.07 19.11 4.09
C GLU A 185 -19.66 18.30 2.86
N ALA A 186 -18.49 17.69 2.87
CA ALA A 186 -18.02 16.83 1.78
C ALA A 186 -18.95 15.63 1.58
N THR A 187 -19.37 14.98 2.67
CA THR A 187 -20.33 13.87 2.65
C THR A 187 -21.66 14.30 2.09
N ARG A 188 -22.22 15.43 2.58
CA ARG A 188 -23.51 15.97 2.11
C ARG A 188 -23.47 16.24 0.61
N LYS A 189 -22.44 16.94 0.11
CA LYS A 189 -22.28 17.23 -1.32
C LYS A 189 -22.16 15.96 -2.17
N ALA A 190 -21.44 14.97 -1.67
CA ALA A 190 -21.33 13.69 -2.38
C ALA A 190 -22.66 12.95 -2.47
N VAL A 191 -23.41 12.89 -1.37
CA VAL A 191 -24.75 12.27 -1.34
C VAL A 191 -25.75 13.03 -2.21
N GLU A 192 -25.71 14.37 -2.22
CA GLU A 192 -26.53 15.19 -3.12
C GLU A 192 -26.23 14.90 -4.60
N ALA A 193 -24.95 14.68 -4.96
CA ALA A 193 -24.55 14.42 -6.34
C ALA A 193 -24.85 12.98 -6.80
N LEU A 194 -24.78 11.99 -5.90
CA LEU A 194 -24.79 10.56 -6.22
C LEU A 194 -26.01 9.80 -5.70
N GLY A 195 -26.73 10.38 -4.73
CA GLY A 195 -27.80 9.69 -4.02
C GLY A 195 -27.30 8.92 -2.79
N PRO A 196 -28.26 8.42 -1.96
CA PRO A 196 -27.93 7.81 -0.65
C PRO A 196 -27.36 6.39 -0.74
N ASP A 197 -27.47 5.74 -1.88
CA ASP A 197 -27.08 4.32 -2.05
C ASP A 197 -25.61 4.13 -2.47
N ILE A 198 -24.87 5.23 -2.64
CA ILE A 198 -23.45 5.16 -2.99
C ILE A 198 -22.63 4.57 -1.85
N VAL A 199 -21.69 3.70 -2.18
CA VAL A 199 -20.70 3.23 -1.22
C VAL A 199 -19.75 4.37 -0.91
N PHE A 200 -19.83 4.88 0.32
CA PHE A 200 -19.02 5.98 0.81
C PHE A 200 -18.07 5.50 1.92
N ALA A 201 -16.79 5.69 1.71
CA ALA A 201 -15.73 5.34 2.67
C ALA A 201 -14.99 6.59 3.13
N SER A 202 -14.65 6.68 4.41
CA SER A 202 -13.78 7.72 4.95
C SER A 202 -12.40 7.16 5.25
N ASN A 203 -11.35 7.92 4.92
CA ASN A 203 -9.97 7.57 5.26
C ASN A 203 -9.61 7.94 6.71
N THR A 204 -10.53 8.54 7.46
CA THR A 204 -10.33 8.92 8.86
C THR A 204 -10.32 7.69 9.77
N SER A 205 -9.30 7.57 10.61
CA SER A 205 -9.21 6.53 11.64
C SER A 205 -9.82 6.98 12.98
N THR A 206 -9.61 8.24 13.34
CA THR A 206 -10.11 8.84 14.60
C THR A 206 -10.37 10.33 14.40
N LEU A 207 -11.39 10.86 15.07
CA LEU A 207 -11.73 12.29 15.12
C LEU A 207 -11.72 12.77 16.56
#